data_25f7ccbcff8e02892b51d99c04e79732
#
_entry.id   25f7ccbcff8e02892b51d99c04e79732
#
_cell.length_a   1.000
_cell.length_b   1.000
_cell.length_c   1.000
_cell.angle_alpha   90.00
_cell.angle_beta   90.00
_cell.angle_gamma   90.00
#
_symmetry.space_group_name_H-M   'P 1'
#
loop_
_entity.id
_entity.type
_entity.pdbx_description
1 polymer ?
#
loop_
_entity_poly.entity_id
_entity_poly.type
_entity_poly.pdbx_seq_one_letter_code
_entity_poly.pdbx_strand_id
1 'polypeptide(L)'
;GIDILLAESGVSKKESFTLYLGGGFGFHLSIEDCQCIGLFSDLCISEIKVMGNTCLQGLYQWAVYERTPAIQNDCIPLNLGEHPDFQKTYLHHMTFPDIR
;
A
#
# COMPACT_ATOMS: atom_id res chain seq x y z
N GLY A 1 2.74 7.70 -3.12
CA GLY A 1 2.87 6.44 -3.86
C GLY A 1 1.53 5.80 -4.16
N ILE A 2 0.69 5.63 -3.16
CA ILE A 2 -0.64 4.98 -3.31
C ILE A 2 -1.49 5.70 -4.36
N ASP A 3 -1.57 7.02 -4.31
CA ASP A 3 -2.37 7.81 -5.25
C ASP A 3 -1.93 7.60 -6.70
N ILE A 4 -0.63 7.59 -6.93
CA ILE A 4 -0.07 7.41 -8.27
C ILE A 4 -0.32 5.99 -8.78
N LEU A 5 -0.13 4.98 -7.93
CA LEU A 5 -0.40 3.59 -8.30
C LEU A 5 -1.87 3.38 -8.67
N LEU A 6 -2.79 3.97 -7.93
CA LEU A 6 -4.22 3.88 -8.23
C LEU A 6 -4.56 4.57 -9.54
N ALA A 7 -3.99 5.76 -9.79
CA ALA A 7 -4.21 6.48 -11.03
C ALA A 7 -3.71 5.68 -12.25
N GLU A 8 -2.53 5.09 -12.15
CA GLU A 8 -1.97 4.28 -13.24
C GLU A 8 -2.73 2.98 -13.47
N SER A 9 -3.29 2.39 -12.40
CA SER A 9 -4.08 1.15 -12.52
C SER A 9 -5.50 1.37 -13.02
N GLY A 10 -5.98 2.61 -13.03
CA GLY A 10 -7.34 2.94 -13.42
C GLY A 10 -8.39 2.65 -12.36
N VAL A 11 -7.98 2.31 -11.14
CA VAL A 11 -8.90 2.03 -10.04
C VAL A 11 -9.32 3.35 -9.38
N SER A 12 -10.63 3.52 -9.18
CA SER A 12 -11.17 4.72 -8.54
C SER A 12 -10.97 4.68 -7.03
N LYS A 13 -10.57 5.82 -6.44
CA LYS A 13 -10.50 5.95 -4.97
C LYS A 13 -11.87 5.87 -4.30
N LYS A 14 -12.95 6.01 -5.05
CA LYS A 14 -14.31 5.92 -4.53
C LYS A 14 -14.75 4.48 -4.30
N GLU A 15 -14.02 3.52 -4.85
CA GLU A 15 -14.29 2.10 -4.61
C GLU A 15 -13.91 1.73 -3.18
N SER A 16 -14.55 0.69 -2.67
CA SER A 16 -14.27 0.16 -1.35
C SER A 16 -13.06 -0.77 -1.41
N PHE A 17 -12.10 -0.58 -0.51
CA PHE A 17 -10.87 -1.35 -0.49
C PHE A 17 -10.76 -2.18 0.78
N THR A 18 -10.17 -3.37 0.66
CA THR A 18 -9.63 -4.13 1.79
C THR A 18 -8.13 -3.89 1.83
N LEU A 19 -7.63 -3.43 2.97
CA LEU A 19 -6.21 -3.13 3.14
C LEU A 19 -5.53 -4.26 3.90
N TYR A 20 -4.52 -4.84 3.28
CA TYR A 20 -3.67 -5.86 3.91
C TYR A 20 -2.35 -5.21 4.31
N LEU A 21 -2.06 -5.21 5.61
CA LEU A 21 -0.81 -4.70 6.15
C LEU A 21 0.13 -5.86 6.47
N GLY A 22 1.23 -5.95 5.74
CA GLY A 22 2.28 -6.92 5.97
C GLY A 22 3.52 -6.29 6.58
N GLY A 23 4.40 -7.13 7.11
CA GLY A 23 5.67 -6.73 7.72
C GLY A 23 5.59 -6.44 9.21
N GLY A 24 6.75 -6.43 9.88
CA GLY A 24 6.83 -6.22 11.32
C GLY A 24 6.38 -4.83 11.76
N PHE A 25 6.64 -3.82 10.93
CA PHE A 25 6.27 -2.43 11.24
C PHE A 25 4.75 -2.28 11.29
N GLY A 26 4.02 -2.84 10.33
CA GLY A 26 2.55 -2.77 10.31
C GLY A 26 1.88 -3.46 11.50
N PHE A 27 2.53 -4.47 12.07
CA PHE A 27 2.00 -5.20 13.21
C PHE A 27 1.90 -4.33 14.48
N HIS A 28 2.81 -3.37 14.65
CA HIS A 28 2.90 -2.52 15.83
C HIS A 28 2.27 -1.14 15.67
N LEU A 29 1.72 -0.82 14.50
CA LEU A 29 1.10 0.48 14.24
C LEU A 29 -0.32 0.53 14.78
N SER A 30 -0.69 1.69 15.33
CA SER A 30 -2.08 2.02 15.60
C SER A 30 -2.76 2.41 14.29
N ILE A 31 -3.77 1.65 13.88
CA ILE A 31 -4.50 1.88 12.62
C ILE A 31 -5.20 3.24 12.64
N GLU A 32 -5.80 3.60 13.75
CA GLU A 32 -6.50 4.88 13.89
C GLU A 32 -5.53 6.06 13.71
N ASP A 33 -4.36 5.99 14.32
CA ASP A 33 -3.34 7.03 14.19
C ASP A 33 -2.82 7.12 12.76
N CYS A 34 -2.64 5.99 12.10
CA CYS A 34 -2.21 5.95 10.70
C CYS A 34 -3.23 6.61 9.77
N GLN A 35 -4.52 6.39 10.02
CA GLN A 35 -5.58 7.05 9.25
C GLN A 35 -5.60 8.55 9.50
N CYS A 36 -5.41 8.97 10.75
CA CYS A 36 -5.39 10.39 11.12
C CYS A 36 -4.27 11.17 10.43
N ILE A 37 -3.10 10.58 10.29
CA ILE A 37 -1.96 11.25 9.61
C ILE A 37 -1.98 11.08 8.09
N GLY A 38 -2.92 10.32 7.55
CA GLY A 38 -3.06 10.13 6.12
C GLY A 38 -2.09 9.13 5.51
N LEU A 39 -1.61 8.16 6.30
CA LEU A 39 -0.67 7.14 5.81
C LEU A 39 -1.27 6.33 4.65
N PHE A 40 -2.55 6.04 4.70
CA PHE A 40 -3.28 5.28 3.68
C PHE A 40 -3.98 6.16 2.65
N SER A 41 -3.59 7.44 2.57
CA SER A 41 -4.28 8.41 1.74
C SER A 41 -5.75 8.57 2.16
N ASP A 42 -6.60 9.00 1.24
CA ASP A 42 -8.03 9.20 1.48
C ASP A 42 -8.88 8.05 0.93
N LEU A 43 -8.35 6.83 1.00
CA LEU A 43 -9.02 5.64 0.51
C LEU A 43 -10.25 5.29 1.35
N CYS A 44 -11.28 4.81 0.68
CA CYS A 44 -12.45 4.23 1.34
C CYS A 44 -12.13 2.78 1.74
N ILE A 45 -11.61 2.60 2.95
CA ILE A 45 -11.19 1.28 3.43
C ILE A 45 -12.34 0.63 4.19
N SER A 46 -12.83 -0.50 3.67
CA SER A 46 -13.90 -1.27 4.29
C SER A 46 -13.40 -2.21 5.38
N GLU A 47 -12.19 -2.73 5.23
CA GLU A 47 -11.59 -3.68 6.16
C GLU A 47 -10.08 -3.55 6.14
N ILE A 48 -9.45 -3.64 7.32
CA ILE A 48 -7.99 -3.66 7.45
C ILE A 48 -7.60 -4.99 8.10
N LYS A 49 -6.71 -5.73 7.41
CA LYS A 49 -6.19 -7.01 7.90
C LYS A 49 -4.69 -6.88 8.15
N VAL A 50 -4.28 -7.08 9.39
CA VAL A 50 -2.86 -7.10 9.77
C VAL A 50 -2.35 -8.53 9.60
N MET A 51 -1.42 -8.72 8.66
CA MET A 51 -0.98 -10.05 8.22
C MET A 51 0.31 -10.52 8.91
N GLY A 52 0.96 -9.68 9.70
CA GLY A 52 2.24 -10.01 10.31
C GLY A 52 3.39 -10.01 9.32
N ASN A 53 4.43 -10.80 9.57
CA ASN A 53 5.63 -10.81 8.72
C ASN A 53 5.42 -11.67 7.48
N THR A 54 4.71 -11.14 6.50
CA THR A 54 4.40 -11.83 5.24
C THR A 54 5.63 -12.07 4.37
N CYS A 55 6.64 -11.22 4.46
CA CYS A 55 7.89 -11.38 3.73
C CYS A 55 8.62 -12.66 4.17
N LEU A 56 8.74 -12.85 5.48
CA LEU A 56 9.36 -14.06 6.03
C LEU A 56 8.54 -15.33 5.69
N GLN A 57 7.22 -15.23 5.78
CA GLN A 57 6.33 -16.34 5.42
C GLN A 57 6.48 -16.72 3.95
N GLY A 58 6.56 -15.74 3.07
CA GLY A 58 6.75 -15.96 1.64
C GLY A 58 8.10 -16.59 1.33
N LEU A 59 9.17 -16.12 1.97
CA LEU A 59 10.50 -16.72 1.83
C LEU A 59 10.54 -18.15 2.32
N TYR A 60 9.88 -18.44 3.42
CA TYR A 60 9.78 -19.79 3.97
C TYR A 60 9.08 -20.74 2.97
N GLN A 61 7.95 -20.31 2.42
CA GLN A 61 7.21 -21.09 1.44
C GLN A 61 8.04 -21.35 0.18
N TRP A 62 8.75 -20.33 -0.30
CA TRP A 62 9.61 -20.45 -1.46
C TRP A 62 10.76 -21.43 -1.21
N ALA A 63 11.44 -21.31 -0.07
CA ALA A 63 12.57 -22.16 0.26
C ALA A 63 12.18 -23.61 0.50
N VAL A 64 11.06 -23.85 1.20
CA VAL A 64 10.63 -25.21 1.59
C VAL A 64 9.87 -25.90 0.47
N TYR A 65 8.99 -25.19 -0.22
CA TYR A 65 8.11 -25.75 -1.24
C TYR A 65 8.53 -25.45 -2.67
N GLU A 66 9.62 -24.70 -2.86
CA GLU A 66 10.15 -24.30 -4.17
C GLU A 66 9.10 -23.63 -5.06
N ARG A 67 8.17 -22.89 -4.45
CA ARG A 67 7.12 -22.19 -5.18
C ARG A 67 7.59 -20.82 -5.64
N THR A 68 7.60 -20.62 -6.96
CA THR A 68 7.82 -19.31 -7.55
C THR A 68 6.48 -18.57 -7.64
N PRO A 69 6.40 -17.30 -7.19
CA PRO A 69 5.15 -16.54 -7.29
C PRO A 69 4.66 -16.44 -8.74
N ALA A 70 3.40 -16.83 -8.97
CA ALA A 70 2.82 -16.82 -10.31
C ALA A 70 2.66 -15.39 -10.88
N ILE A 71 2.54 -14.41 -10.00
CA ILE A 71 2.35 -13.00 -10.38
C ILE A 71 3.64 -12.32 -10.83
N GLN A 72 4.79 -12.97 -10.72
CA GLN A 72 6.09 -12.37 -11.04
C GLN A 72 6.15 -11.81 -12.45
N ASN A 73 5.53 -12.51 -13.42
CA ASN A 73 5.51 -12.10 -14.82
C ASN A 73 4.44 -11.04 -15.12
N ASP A 74 3.50 -10.83 -14.19
CA ASP A 74 2.39 -9.88 -14.35
C ASP A 74 2.69 -8.53 -13.67
N CYS A 75 3.86 -8.39 -13.06
CA CYS A 75 4.25 -7.16 -12.39
C CYS A 75 4.74 -6.13 -13.39
N ILE A 76 4.17 -4.93 -13.33
CA ILE A 76 4.60 -3.79 -14.12
C ILE A 76 5.31 -2.82 -13.17
N PRO A 77 6.64 -2.66 -13.30
CA PRO A 77 7.36 -1.72 -12.43
C PRO A 77 7.00 -0.27 -12.79
N LEU A 78 6.83 0.55 -11.76
CA LEU A 78 6.54 1.97 -11.91
C LEU A 78 7.61 2.77 -11.17
N ASN A 79 8.34 3.63 -11.89
CA ASN A 79 9.31 4.52 -11.26
C ASN A 79 8.59 5.79 -10.80
N LEU A 80 8.30 5.86 -9.50
CA LEU A 80 7.59 6.98 -8.90
C LEU A 80 8.36 8.30 -9.04
N GLY A 81 9.69 8.26 -8.90
CA GLY A 81 10.52 9.45 -8.97
C GLY A 81 10.51 10.13 -10.34
N GLU A 82 10.27 9.36 -11.39
CA GLU A 82 10.21 9.87 -12.76
C GLU A 82 8.78 10.14 -13.24
N HIS A 83 7.77 9.78 -12.43
CA HIS A 83 6.38 10.02 -12.78
C HIS A 83 6.09 11.52 -12.81
N PRO A 84 5.43 12.05 -13.87
CA PRO A 84 5.21 13.48 -14.01
C PRO A 84 4.38 14.12 -12.87
N ASP A 85 3.51 13.34 -12.25
CA ASP A 85 2.64 13.83 -11.18
C ASP A 85 3.18 13.55 -9.77
N PHE A 86 4.34 12.88 -9.65
CA PHE A 86 4.86 12.46 -8.35
C PHE A 86 5.15 13.64 -7.44
N GLN A 87 5.87 14.64 -7.93
CA GLN A 87 6.25 15.79 -7.10
C GLN A 87 5.04 16.57 -6.63
N LYS A 88 4.07 16.79 -7.50
CA LYS A 88 2.83 17.49 -7.16
C LYS A 88 2.05 16.73 -6.09
N THR A 89 1.89 15.43 -6.27
CA THR A 89 1.19 14.56 -5.32
C THR A 89 1.93 14.49 -3.99
N TYR A 90 3.25 14.38 -4.02
CA TYR A 90 4.09 14.39 -2.84
C TYR A 90 3.89 15.66 -2.01
N LEU A 91 3.92 16.82 -2.66
CA LEU A 91 3.72 18.10 -1.99
C LEU A 91 2.31 18.23 -1.40
N HIS A 92 1.31 17.68 -2.10
CA HIS A 92 -0.06 17.67 -1.59
C HIS A 92 -0.19 16.89 -0.28
N HIS A 93 0.59 15.81 -0.12
CA HIS A 93 0.55 14.97 1.07
C HIS A 93 1.55 15.38 2.16
N MET A 94 2.23 16.51 2.02
CA MET A 94 3.13 17.01 3.06
C MET A 94 2.41 17.58 4.27
N THR A 95 1.12 17.86 4.15
CA THR A 95 0.27 18.30 5.26
C THR A 95 -0.61 17.14 5.73
N PHE A 96 -0.92 17.13 7.02
CA PHE A 96 -1.84 16.14 7.56
C PHE A 96 -3.27 16.39 7.05
N PRO A 97 -4.09 15.32 6.95
CA PRO A 97 -5.50 15.48 6.62
C PRO A 97 -6.22 16.39 7.62
N ASP A 98 -7.28 17.05 7.15
CA ASP A 98 -8.13 17.86 8.02
C ASP A 98 -8.89 16.93 8.97
N ILE A 99 -8.57 17.01 10.26
CA ILE A 99 -9.12 16.16 11.31
C ILE A 99 -10.35 16.86 11.89
N ARG A 100 -11.51 16.36 11.54
CA ARG A 100 -12.77 16.88 12.09
C ARG A 100 -13.62 15.76 12.64
#